data_2327a05e361623f8629755fc838ba45f
#
_entry.id   2327a05e361623f8629755fc838ba45f
#
_cell.length_a   1.000
_cell.length_b   1.000
_cell.length_c   1.000
_cell.angle_alpha   90.00
_cell.angle_beta   90.00
_cell.angle_gamma   90.00
#
_symmetry.space_group_name_H-M   'P 1'
#
loop_
_entity.id
_entity.type
_entity.pdbx_description
1 polymer ?
#
loop_
_entity_poly.entity_id
_entity_poly.type
_entity_poly.pdbx_seq_one_letter_code
_entity_poly.pdbx_strand_id
1 'polypeptide(L)'
;LPSTEAENKGLIDRNKLESIRGRQRKRQMELAEKFRISYPNPAGGCSLCYPDFCKKVTPVLKSRKNITAFDIALFTIGRHFENGNIILGKNEKENEALEYTAKKHRKGIIITPDQPGPSALIKSKKYEREAKELIRRHSKHTITGFQLISHRLSKGPY
;
A
#
# COMPACT_ATOMS: atom_id res chain seq x y z
N LEU A 1 41.21 -2.50 -0.64
CA LEU A 1 40.69 -1.12 -0.54
C LEU A 1 41.68 -0.28 0.26
N PRO A 2 41.90 1.00 -0.12
CA PRO A 2 42.75 1.91 0.66
C PRO A 2 42.19 2.10 2.07
N SER A 3 43.08 2.49 3.02
CA SER A 3 42.68 2.79 4.40
C SER A 3 41.74 3.98 4.45
N THR A 4 40.73 3.89 5.30
CA THR A 4 39.80 4.98 5.56
C THR A 4 40.39 5.97 6.59
N GLU A 5 39.84 7.17 6.68
CA GLU A 5 40.26 8.15 7.67
C GLU A 5 40.09 7.65 9.11
N ALA A 6 39.03 6.87 9.38
CA ALA A 6 38.78 6.27 10.68
C ALA A 6 39.86 5.23 11.07
N GLU A 7 40.34 4.45 10.09
CA GLU A 7 41.44 3.52 10.30
C GLU A 7 42.76 4.24 10.53
N ASN A 8 43.04 5.29 9.75
CA ASN A 8 44.26 6.10 9.89
C ASN A 8 44.32 6.82 11.25
N LYS A 9 43.17 7.16 11.82
CA LYS A 9 43.04 7.72 13.17
C LYS A 9 43.02 6.67 14.29
N GLY A 10 43.13 5.37 13.96
CA GLY A 10 43.11 4.30 14.95
C GLY A 10 41.76 4.05 15.61
N LEU A 11 40.68 4.63 15.08
CA LEU A 11 39.32 4.46 15.61
C LEU A 11 38.72 3.09 15.23
N ILE A 12 39.16 2.51 14.12
CA ILE A 12 38.70 1.23 13.61
C ILE A 12 39.90 0.38 13.24
N ASP A 13 39.92 -0.87 13.70
CA ASP A 13 40.85 -1.91 13.24
C ASP A 13 40.15 -2.83 12.27
N ARG A 14 40.53 -2.76 11.00
CA ARG A 14 39.94 -3.57 9.91
C ARG A 14 40.05 -5.06 10.17
N ASN A 15 41.11 -5.51 10.81
CA ASN A 15 41.34 -6.94 11.08
C ASN A 15 40.36 -7.50 12.15
N LYS A 16 39.77 -6.61 12.95
CA LYS A 16 38.76 -6.96 13.95
C LYS A 16 37.32 -6.88 13.42
N LEU A 17 37.12 -6.39 12.20
CA LEU A 17 35.80 -6.34 11.59
C LEU A 17 35.41 -7.72 11.05
N GLU A 18 34.15 -8.09 11.27
CA GLU A 18 33.62 -9.33 10.69
C GLU A 18 33.37 -9.15 9.18
N SER A 19 33.74 -10.18 8.40
CA SER A 19 33.53 -10.18 6.95
C SER A 19 32.08 -10.57 6.60
N ILE A 20 31.12 -9.71 6.97
CA ILE A 20 29.69 -9.95 6.70
C ILE A 20 29.41 -9.64 5.24
N ARG A 21 28.92 -10.63 4.46
CA ARG A 21 28.61 -10.52 3.04
C ARG A 21 27.18 -10.98 2.74
N GLY A 22 26.60 -10.46 1.66
CA GLY A 22 25.31 -10.87 1.14
C GLY A 22 24.12 -10.13 1.76
N ARG A 23 22.91 -10.63 1.47
CA ARG A 23 21.65 -9.99 1.89
C ARG A 23 21.12 -10.47 3.24
N GLN A 24 21.72 -11.52 3.80
CA GLN A 24 21.30 -12.07 5.09
C GLN A 24 21.81 -11.18 6.22
N ARG A 25 20.91 -10.77 7.09
CA ARG A 25 21.22 -9.89 8.23
C ARG A 25 21.36 -10.64 9.55
N LYS A 26 21.32 -11.98 9.53
CA LYS A 26 21.33 -12.79 10.76
C LYS A 26 22.50 -12.40 11.67
N ARG A 27 23.72 -12.39 11.10
CA ARG A 27 24.91 -12.06 11.88
C ARG A 27 24.92 -10.63 12.43
N GLN A 28 24.41 -9.68 11.65
CA GLN A 28 24.28 -8.28 12.10
C GLN A 28 23.28 -8.16 13.25
N MET A 29 22.18 -8.91 13.22
CA MET A 29 21.18 -8.92 14.30
C MET A 29 21.74 -9.58 15.58
N GLU A 30 22.48 -10.68 15.47
CA GLU A 30 23.18 -11.32 16.59
C GLU A 30 24.18 -10.37 17.26
N LEU A 31 24.94 -9.59 16.46
CA LEU A 31 25.86 -8.58 16.99
C LEU A 31 25.13 -7.43 17.68
N ALA A 32 24.02 -6.94 17.07
CA ALA A 32 23.21 -5.88 17.68
C ALA A 32 22.63 -6.32 19.03
N GLU A 33 22.15 -7.57 19.13
CA GLU A 33 21.67 -8.14 20.38
C GLU A 33 22.81 -8.25 21.41
N LYS A 34 23.95 -8.84 21.00
CA LYS A 34 25.13 -8.98 21.85
C LYS A 34 25.61 -7.63 22.44
N PHE A 35 25.61 -6.58 21.62
CA PHE A 35 26.04 -5.25 22.03
C PHE A 35 24.91 -4.36 22.52
N ARG A 36 23.67 -4.88 22.65
CA ARG A 36 22.47 -4.15 23.08
C ARG A 36 22.23 -2.87 22.27
N ILE A 37 22.46 -2.96 20.96
CA ILE A 37 22.24 -1.83 20.04
C ILE A 37 20.76 -1.84 19.62
N SER A 38 20.03 -0.77 19.94
CA SER A 38 18.69 -0.55 19.45
C SER A 38 18.73 -0.05 18.00
N TYR A 39 17.96 -0.66 17.13
CA TYR A 39 17.87 -0.27 15.71
C TYR A 39 16.43 -0.40 15.23
N PRO A 40 16.02 0.44 14.25
CA PRO A 40 14.70 0.30 13.64
C PRO A 40 14.62 -1.02 12.86
N ASN A 41 13.42 -1.56 12.70
CA ASN A 41 13.23 -2.81 11.97
C ASN A 41 13.93 -2.75 10.59
N PRO A 42 14.90 -3.63 10.31
CA PRO A 42 15.75 -3.55 9.12
C PRO A 42 14.99 -3.74 7.79
N ALA A 43 13.76 -4.26 7.82
CA ALA A 43 12.90 -4.38 6.65
C ALA A 43 11.99 -3.18 6.46
N GLY A 44 12.11 -2.14 7.29
CA GLY A 44 11.21 -1.00 7.26
C GLY A 44 11.49 -0.08 6.08
N GLY A 45 10.53 0.10 5.21
CA GLY A 45 10.44 1.31 4.42
C GLY A 45 10.10 1.19 2.95
N CYS A 46 10.58 0.22 2.21
CA CYS A 46 10.24 0.12 0.80
C CYS A 46 9.07 -0.85 0.56
N SER A 47 7.88 -0.32 0.28
CA SER A 47 6.71 -1.14 -0.06
C SER A 47 6.95 -2.09 -1.24
N LEU A 48 7.86 -1.73 -2.15
CA LEU A 48 8.24 -2.57 -3.29
C LEU A 48 9.01 -3.85 -2.89
N CYS A 49 9.45 -3.97 -1.64
CA CYS A 49 10.03 -5.22 -1.12
C CYS A 49 8.96 -6.25 -0.74
N TYR A 50 7.69 -5.88 -0.70
CA TYR A 50 6.59 -6.77 -0.33
C TYR A 50 5.91 -7.33 -1.58
N PRO A 51 5.92 -8.69 -1.80
CA PRO A 51 5.31 -9.30 -2.97
C PRO A 51 3.83 -8.94 -3.18
N ASP A 52 3.06 -8.85 -2.10
CA ASP A 52 1.63 -8.54 -2.18
C ASP A 52 1.37 -7.08 -2.60
N PHE A 53 2.24 -6.16 -2.23
CA PHE A 53 2.20 -4.79 -2.73
C PHE A 53 2.54 -4.76 -4.24
N CYS A 54 3.59 -5.46 -4.65
CA CYS A 54 3.97 -5.54 -6.06
C CYS A 54 2.87 -6.17 -6.93
N LYS A 55 2.16 -7.20 -6.44
CA LYS A 55 1.01 -7.79 -7.15
C LYS A 55 -0.10 -6.77 -7.43
N LYS A 56 -0.34 -5.81 -6.54
CA LYS A 56 -1.33 -4.74 -6.73
C LYS A 56 -0.85 -3.66 -7.70
N VAL A 57 0.40 -3.26 -7.58
CA VAL A 57 0.96 -2.11 -8.30
C VAL A 57 1.31 -2.46 -9.75
N THR A 58 1.88 -3.63 -9.99
CA THR A 58 2.37 -4.05 -11.32
C THR A 58 1.29 -4.00 -12.41
N PRO A 59 0.06 -4.51 -12.22
CA PRO A 59 -0.98 -4.41 -13.24
C PRO A 59 -1.36 -2.96 -13.55
N VAL A 60 -1.39 -2.10 -12.53
CA VAL A 60 -1.72 -0.68 -12.71
C VAL A 60 -0.63 0.04 -13.50
N LEU A 61 0.65 -0.19 -13.17
CA LEU A 61 1.78 0.39 -13.90
C LEU A 61 1.84 -0.07 -15.36
N LYS A 62 1.54 -1.34 -15.63
CA LYS A 62 1.50 -1.88 -17.00
C LYS A 62 0.34 -1.32 -17.82
N SER A 63 -0.80 -1.03 -17.19
CA SER A 63 -2.02 -0.58 -17.88
C SER A 63 -2.11 0.93 -18.07
N ARG A 64 -1.27 1.72 -17.39
CA ARG A 64 -1.36 3.19 -17.39
C ARG A 64 0.00 3.84 -17.56
N LYS A 65 0.04 4.87 -18.43
CA LYS A 65 1.24 5.71 -18.60
C LYS A 65 1.41 6.72 -17.46
N ASN A 66 0.32 7.21 -16.88
CA ASN A 66 0.35 8.24 -15.84
C ASN A 66 -0.24 7.71 -14.53
N ILE A 67 0.56 7.74 -13.47
CA ILE A 67 0.17 7.43 -12.09
C ILE A 67 0.02 8.74 -11.33
N THR A 68 -1.12 8.90 -10.67
CA THR A 68 -1.44 10.11 -9.89
C THR A 68 -1.17 9.87 -8.40
N ALA A 69 -1.08 10.96 -7.60
CA ALA A 69 -1.00 10.86 -6.15
C ALA A 69 -2.19 10.09 -5.55
N PHE A 70 -3.37 10.18 -6.17
CA PHE A 70 -4.54 9.39 -5.80
C PHE A 70 -4.33 7.88 -5.99
N ASP A 71 -3.69 7.47 -7.09
CA ASP A 71 -3.37 6.05 -7.33
C ASP A 71 -2.38 5.53 -6.29
N ILE A 72 -1.35 6.34 -5.98
CA ILE A 72 -0.32 5.97 -4.99
C ILE A 72 -0.95 5.79 -3.61
N ALA A 73 -1.82 6.72 -3.19
CA ALA A 73 -2.51 6.62 -1.89
C ALA A 73 -3.36 5.35 -1.77
N LEU A 74 -3.94 4.87 -2.88
CA LEU A 74 -4.77 3.68 -2.90
C LEU A 74 -3.96 2.36 -2.86
N PHE A 75 -2.69 2.33 -3.29
CA PHE A 75 -1.92 1.08 -3.37
C PHE A 75 -1.75 0.37 -2.03
N THR A 76 -1.78 1.08 -0.92
CA THR A 76 -1.66 0.51 0.42
C THR A 76 -3.00 0.04 1.00
N ILE A 77 -4.13 0.38 0.37
CA ILE A 77 -5.48 0.12 0.87
C ILE A 77 -6.13 -1.03 0.10
N GLY A 78 -6.83 -1.92 0.78
CA GLY A 78 -7.75 -2.88 0.22
C GLY A 78 -7.20 -3.93 -0.75
N ARG A 79 -8.13 -4.58 -1.43
CA ARG A 79 -7.91 -5.50 -2.56
C ARG A 79 -8.16 -4.76 -3.87
N HIS A 80 -7.26 -4.91 -4.83
CA HIS A 80 -7.36 -4.25 -6.13
C HIS A 80 -7.90 -5.20 -7.18
N PHE A 81 -8.89 -4.74 -7.95
CA PHE A 81 -9.50 -5.43 -9.08
C PHE A 81 -9.47 -4.52 -10.31
N GLU A 82 -9.69 -5.08 -11.49
CA GLU A 82 -9.76 -4.35 -12.77
C GLU A 82 -8.58 -3.37 -12.95
N ASN A 83 -7.36 -3.89 -12.79
CA ASN A 83 -6.12 -3.10 -12.88
C ASN A 83 -6.16 -1.83 -11.99
N GLY A 84 -6.68 -1.97 -10.77
CA GLY A 84 -6.78 -0.89 -9.80
C GLY A 84 -7.85 0.17 -10.14
N ASN A 85 -8.89 -0.22 -10.87
CA ASN A 85 -10.06 0.61 -11.10
C ASN A 85 -11.16 0.38 -10.05
N ILE A 86 -11.13 -0.77 -9.37
CA ILE A 86 -11.96 -1.11 -8.22
C ILE A 86 -11.04 -1.44 -7.05
N ILE A 87 -11.27 -0.82 -5.91
CA ILE A 87 -10.56 -1.11 -4.67
C ILE A 87 -11.59 -1.48 -3.61
N LEU A 88 -11.47 -2.68 -3.03
CA LEU A 88 -12.37 -3.22 -2.02
C LEU A 88 -11.70 -3.22 -0.66
N GLY A 89 -12.28 -2.56 0.33
CA GLY A 89 -11.79 -2.58 1.71
C GLY A 89 -11.93 -3.98 2.34
N LYS A 90 -11.03 -4.34 3.24
CA LYS A 90 -11.01 -5.64 3.93
C LYS A 90 -11.68 -5.58 5.30
N ASN A 91 -11.71 -4.40 5.89
CA ASN A 91 -12.22 -4.12 7.22
C ASN A 91 -12.67 -2.66 7.31
N GLU A 92 -13.25 -2.28 8.44
CA GLU A 92 -13.77 -0.94 8.71
C GLU A 92 -12.71 0.15 8.51
N LYS A 93 -11.51 -0.03 9.07
CA LYS A 93 -10.39 0.93 8.91
C LYS A 93 -10.02 1.17 7.45
N GLU A 94 -10.02 0.13 6.63
CA GLU A 94 -9.75 0.28 5.20
C GLU A 94 -10.94 0.92 4.45
N ASN A 95 -12.19 0.65 4.87
CA ASN A 95 -13.37 1.33 4.32
C ASN A 95 -13.29 2.85 4.58
N GLU A 96 -13.00 3.24 5.81
CA GLU A 96 -12.79 4.65 6.19
C GLU A 96 -11.62 5.28 5.43
N ALA A 97 -10.51 4.56 5.28
CA ALA A 97 -9.36 5.02 4.52
C ALA A 97 -9.68 5.24 3.02
N LEU A 98 -10.52 4.39 2.42
CA LEU A 98 -11.02 4.58 1.05
C LEU A 98 -11.85 5.84 0.93
N GLU A 99 -12.78 6.06 1.85
CA GLU A 99 -13.65 7.25 1.87
C GLU A 99 -12.83 8.52 2.08
N TYR A 100 -11.93 8.53 3.08
CA TYR A 100 -11.03 9.64 3.33
C TYR A 100 -10.18 9.98 2.09
N THR A 101 -9.63 8.96 1.43
CA THR A 101 -8.78 9.14 0.24
C THR A 101 -9.60 9.70 -0.92
N ALA A 102 -10.82 9.21 -1.15
CA ALA A 102 -11.71 9.72 -2.18
C ALA A 102 -12.09 11.19 -1.92
N LYS A 103 -12.43 11.54 -0.68
CA LYS A 103 -12.77 12.90 -0.25
C LYS A 103 -11.57 13.84 -0.37
N LYS A 104 -10.40 13.46 0.13
CA LYS A 104 -9.18 14.27 0.08
C LYS A 104 -8.75 14.61 -1.34
N HIS A 105 -8.80 13.65 -2.24
CA HIS A 105 -8.41 13.85 -3.64
C HIS A 105 -9.56 14.30 -4.54
N ARG A 106 -10.80 14.39 -4.00
CA ARG A 106 -12.02 14.72 -4.76
C ARG A 106 -12.19 13.86 -6.01
N LYS A 107 -11.93 12.56 -5.86
CA LYS A 107 -11.93 11.58 -6.96
C LYS A 107 -12.53 10.26 -6.52
N GLY A 108 -13.20 9.59 -7.45
CA GLY A 108 -13.79 8.27 -7.25
C GLY A 108 -15.24 8.32 -6.76
N ILE A 109 -15.84 7.15 -6.69
CA ILE A 109 -17.19 6.91 -6.19
C ILE A 109 -17.06 5.82 -5.15
N ILE A 110 -17.56 6.04 -3.95
CA ILE A 110 -17.64 5.05 -2.89
C ILE A 110 -18.98 4.33 -3.01
N ILE A 111 -18.95 3.02 -2.93
CA ILE A 111 -20.13 2.15 -2.88
C ILE A 111 -20.10 1.44 -1.54
N THR A 112 -21.10 1.73 -0.70
CA THR A 112 -21.24 1.14 0.62
C THR A 112 -22.50 0.27 0.65
N PRO A 113 -22.44 -0.96 1.16
CA PRO A 113 -23.62 -1.81 1.32
C PRO A 113 -24.54 -1.32 2.44
N ASP A 114 -25.81 -1.73 2.41
CA ASP A 114 -26.82 -1.48 3.45
C ASP A 114 -26.60 -2.31 4.73
N GLN A 115 -25.78 -3.34 4.66
CA GLN A 115 -25.41 -4.19 5.78
C GLN A 115 -23.90 -4.11 6.07
N PRO A 116 -23.44 -4.46 7.29
CA PRO A 116 -22.02 -4.48 7.60
C PRO A 116 -21.23 -5.33 6.60
N GLY A 117 -20.27 -4.70 5.91
CA GLY A 117 -19.52 -5.36 4.86
C GLY A 117 -18.43 -4.49 4.26
N PRO A 118 -17.74 -5.01 3.25
CA PRO A 118 -16.71 -4.26 2.57
C PRO A 118 -17.31 -3.14 1.72
N SER A 119 -16.72 -1.95 1.78
CA SER A 119 -16.99 -0.86 0.84
C SER A 119 -16.05 -0.92 -0.35
N ALA A 120 -16.49 -0.42 -1.50
CA ALA A 120 -15.67 -0.33 -2.69
C ALA A 120 -15.49 1.11 -3.16
N LEU A 121 -14.27 1.44 -3.59
CA LEU A 121 -13.98 2.65 -4.34
C LEU A 121 -13.84 2.28 -5.81
N ILE A 122 -14.59 2.97 -6.68
CA ILE A 122 -14.47 2.84 -8.14
C ILE A 122 -13.99 4.15 -8.77
N LYS A 123 -13.13 4.05 -9.76
CA LYS A 123 -12.59 5.23 -10.48
C LYS A 123 -13.50 5.72 -11.60
N SER A 124 -14.43 4.88 -12.06
CA SER A 124 -15.41 5.22 -13.09
C SER A 124 -16.72 4.48 -12.85
N LYS A 125 -17.85 5.13 -13.19
CA LYS A 125 -19.19 4.56 -13.03
C LYS A 125 -19.41 3.25 -13.82
N LYS A 126 -18.66 3.02 -14.89
CA LYS A 126 -18.71 1.77 -15.66
C LYS A 126 -18.42 0.50 -14.83
N TYR A 127 -17.70 0.64 -13.72
CA TYR A 127 -17.33 -0.48 -12.83
C TYR A 127 -18.34 -0.69 -11.69
N GLU A 128 -19.48 0.03 -11.67
CA GLU A 128 -20.44 -0.02 -10.58
C GLU A 128 -21.02 -1.41 -10.39
N ARG A 129 -21.46 -2.06 -11.49
CA ARG A 129 -22.07 -3.40 -11.45
C ARG A 129 -21.10 -4.43 -10.87
N GLU A 130 -19.87 -4.42 -11.36
CA GLU A 130 -18.84 -5.36 -10.92
C GLU A 130 -18.42 -5.12 -9.46
N ALA A 131 -18.31 -3.86 -9.05
CA ALA A 131 -18.00 -3.53 -7.66
C ALA A 131 -19.10 -4.01 -6.70
N LYS A 132 -20.38 -3.86 -7.06
CA LYS A 132 -21.53 -4.39 -6.28
C LYS A 132 -21.47 -5.90 -6.16
N GLU A 133 -21.10 -6.61 -7.23
CA GLU A 133 -20.94 -8.05 -7.21
C GLU A 133 -19.77 -8.49 -6.31
N LEU A 134 -18.63 -7.79 -6.38
CA LEU A 134 -17.49 -8.04 -5.51
C LEU A 134 -17.84 -7.80 -4.03
N ILE A 135 -18.59 -6.75 -3.71
CA ILE A 135 -19.07 -6.49 -2.34
C ILE A 135 -19.92 -7.68 -1.86
N ARG A 136 -20.90 -8.14 -2.65
CA ARG A 136 -21.74 -9.29 -2.29
C ARG A 136 -20.92 -10.56 -2.07
N ARG A 137 -19.96 -10.84 -2.95
CA ARG A 137 -19.09 -12.03 -2.87
C ARG A 137 -18.20 -12.05 -1.62
N HIS A 138 -17.79 -10.88 -1.13
CA HIS A 138 -16.89 -10.73 0.01
C HIS A 138 -17.61 -10.35 1.31
N SER A 139 -18.92 -10.16 1.27
CA SER A 139 -19.73 -9.91 2.46
C SER A 139 -20.14 -11.23 3.11
N LYS A 140 -20.26 -11.20 4.45
CA LYS A 140 -20.84 -12.30 5.24
C LYS A 140 -22.37 -12.21 5.32
N HIS A 141 -22.93 -11.06 4.97
CA HIS A 141 -24.36 -10.77 5.05
C HIS A 141 -24.96 -10.66 3.65
N THR A 142 -26.26 -10.93 3.54
CA THR A 142 -27.01 -10.71 2.31
C THR A 142 -27.18 -9.21 2.08
N ILE A 143 -26.60 -8.69 1.01
CA ILE A 143 -26.66 -7.28 0.63
C ILE A 143 -27.83 -7.06 -0.33
N THR A 144 -28.81 -6.26 0.07
CA THR A 144 -30.00 -5.92 -0.70
C THR A 144 -29.92 -4.53 -1.33
N GLY A 145 -29.24 -3.60 -0.66
CA GLY A 145 -29.11 -2.23 -1.10
C GLY A 145 -27.66 -1.71 -1.11
N PHE A 146 -27.46 -0.61 -1.83
CA PHE A 146 -26.19 0.08 -1.90
C PHE A 146 -26.38 1.60 -1.87
N GLN A 147 -25.54 2.28 -1.12
CA GLN A 147 -25.39 3.71 -1.16
C GLN A 147 -24.18 4.11 -2.00
N LEU A 148 -24.32 5.11 -2.86
CA LEU A 148 -23.26 5.64 -3.70
C LEU A 148 -22.95 7.08 -3.32
N ILE A 149 -21.69 7.35 -2.99
CA ILE A 149 -21.21 8.70 -2.67
C ILE A 149 -20.14 9.07 -3.71
N SER A 150 -20.43 10.09 -4.53
CA SER A 150 -19.48 10.58 -5.53
C SER A 150 -18.68 11.75 -4.97
N HIS A 151 -17.36 11.63 -5.02
CA HIS A 151 -16.42 12.69 -4.62
C HIS A 151 -15.82 13.45 -5.81
N ARG A 152 -16.39 13.31 -7.00
CA ARG A 152 -15.96 14.09 -8.16
C ARG A 152 -16.39 15.55 -8.02
N LEU A 153 -15.48 16.47 -8.31
CA LEU A 153 -15.89 17.84 -8.60
C LEU A 153 -16.87 17.80 -9.78
N SER A 154 -18.08 18.31 -9.61
CA SER A 154 -18.89 18.72 -10.74
C SER A 154 -18.02 19.64 -11.59
N LYS A 155 -17.82 19.33 -12.86
CA LYS A 155 -17.25 20.30 -13.80
C LYS A 155 -18.19 21.50 -13.74
N GLY A 156 -17.76 22.61 -13.15
CA GLY A 156 -18.45 23.87 -13.28
C GLY A 156 -18.62 24.20 -14.75
N PRO A 157 -19.66 24.92 -15.10
CA PRO A 157 -19.85 25.38 -16.46
C PRO A 157 -18.74 26.40 -16.78
N TYR A 158 -17.87 26.03 -17.69
CA TYR A 158 -17.06 26.94 -18.50
C TYR A 158 -17.16 26.48 -19.93
#